data_8c625cda9649551b88bbdb9ff1352020
#
_entry.id   8c625cda9649551b88bbdb9ff1352020
#
_cell.length_a   1.000
_cell.length_b   1.000
_cell.length_c   1.000
_cell.angle_alpha   90.00
_cell.angle_beta   90.00
_cell.angle_gamma   90.00
#
_symmetry.space_group_name_H-M   'P 1'
#
loop_
_entity.id
_entity.type
_entity.pdbx_description
1 polymer ?
#
loop_
_entity_poly.entity_id
_entity_poly.type
_entity_poly.pdbx_seq_one_letter_code
_entity_poly.pdbx_strand_id
1 'polypeptide(L)'
;MAAESLADMPTEVVTLPEALAGRGYAASFLGMWNLGRGRRGPTTPEGQGFGHVIFPESVGFAKDAYLDDAGRFLSDRLADEAIDFMEQNRSRPFFVSFADHAVHAPLDPRPEVLARWRDRRAPADEPRADPALAATVEDLDAAIGRVLDAIERLGLADETVVIFTSDNGGTREYVAPLRGAKGQLYEGGIRVPLVIAGPGIHGGRRCDEPVSSIDIYPTVLDLTGAAAPRGHVLDGQSLVPLLGGGTLAPRPLFWHFPCYVGGAPPASAVRDGALKLVEFFEDGGHRELYDLEADPGERHDLAKQRPREAAALAATLQQWQARTRAAIPREPNPAYDPSAQRARGGGQQGGPDRGGGRGGRQGGKQGGGQRGEGQPGAGAAQPGAPR
;
A
#
# COMPACT_ATOMS: atom_id res chain seq x y z
N MET A 1 -13.78 0.16 -20.99
CA MET A 1 -13.17 1.32 -20.30
C MET A 1 -13.08 0.97 -18.83
N ALA A 2 -12.02 1.40 -18.15
CA ALA A 2 -11.99 1.32 -16.69
C ALA A 2 -13.22 2.07 -16.13
N ALA A 3 -13.76 1.61 -15.01
CA ALA A 3 -14.79 2.37 -14.31
C ALA A 3 -14.23 3.74 -13.91
N GLU A 4 -15.06 4.76 -13.92
CA GLU A 4 -14.66 6.10 -13.48
C GLU A 4 -14.27 6.03 -12.00
N SER A 5 -13.04 6.37 -11.70
CA SER A 5 -12.52 6.41 -10.34
C SER A 5 -12.78 7.79 -9.75
N LEU A 6 -13.32 7.84 -8.55
CA LEU A 6 -13.37 9.08 -7.78
C LEU A 6 -11.95 9.54 -7.48
N ALA A 7 -11.70 10.82 -7.75
CA ALA A 7 -10.39 11.41 -7.51
C ALA A 7 -10.18 11.75 -6.02
N ASP A 8 -11.27 11.94 -5.32
CA ASP A 8 -11.32 12.34 -3.92
C ASP A 8 -12.31 11.45 -3.18
N MET A 9 -12.04 11.19 -1.92
CA MET A 9 -12.94 10.47 -1.04
C MET A 9 -14.24 11.27 -0.85
N PRO A 10 -15.42 10.63 -0.88
CA PRO A 10 -16.67 11.31 -0.57
C PRO A 10 -16.65 11.91 0.84
N THR A 11 -16.98 13.19 0.96
CA THR A 11 -16.88 13.93 2.23
C THR A 11 -17.93 13.54 3.27
N GLU A 12 -18.96 12.80 2.89
CA GLU A 12 -19.95 12.22 3.77
C GLU A 12 -19.49 10.93 4.47
N VAL A 13 -18.33 10.38 4.06
CA VAL A 13 -17.71 9.24 4.74
C VAL A 13 -17.06 9.73 6.02
N VAL A 14 -17.48 9.19 7.16
CA VAL A 14 -16.90 9.51 8.46
C VAL A 14 -15.61 8.73 8.66
N THR A 15 -14.50 9.44 8.80
CA THR A 15 -13.17 8.85 9.01
C THR A 15 -12.94 8.44 10.47
N LEU A 16 -11.87 7.66 10.72
CA LEU A 16 -11.50 7.29 12.09
C LEU A 16 -11.29 8.50 13.01
N PRO A 17 -10.48 9.52 12.64
CA PRO A 17 -10.31 10.68 13.53
C PRO A 17 -11.61 11.44 13.80
N GLU A 18 -12.51 11.56 12.81
CA GLU A 18 -13.83 12.16 13.03
C GLU A 18 -14.69 11.33 14.00
N ALA A 19 -14.69 10.01 13.87
CA ALA A 19 -15.41 9.13 14.80
C ALA A 19 -14.82 9.18 16.21
N LEU A 20 -13.50 9.32 16.34
CA LEU A 20 -12.79 9.39 17.61
C LEU A 20 -12.87 10.77 18.30
N ALA A 21 -13.17 11.83 17.53
CA ALA A 21 -13.29 13.19 18.07
C ALA A 21 -14.30 13.29 19.22
N GLY A 22 -15.43 12.56 19.13
CA GLY A 22 -16.45 12.48 20.17
C GLY A 22 -15.97 11.85 21.48
N ARG A 23 -14.82 11.15 21.47
CA ARG A 23 -14.13 10.57 22.63
C ARG A 23 -12.95 11.41 23.11
N GLY A 24 -12.76 12.60 22.54
CA GLY A 24 -11.69 13.54 22.94
C GLY A 24 -10.31 13.21 22.38
N TYR A 25 -10.20 12.33 21.38
CA TYR A 25 -8.92 11.99 20.78
C TYR A 25 -8.33 13.18 20.02
N ALA A 26 -7.03 13.43 20.26
CA ALA A 26 -6.22 14.23 19.36
C ALA A 26 -5.76 13.34 18.20
N ALA A 27 -5.86 13.81 16.97
CA ALA A 27 -5.50 13.02 15.80
C ALA A 27 -4.36 13.65 15.01
N SER A 28 -3.35 12.83 14.67
CA SER A 28 -2.20 13.18 13.83
C SER A 28 -2.14 12.32 12.58
N PHE A 29 -1.89 12.94 11.44
CA PHE A 29 -1.57 12.30 10.18
C PHE A 29 -0.14 12.66 9.77
N LEU A 30 0.68 11.64 9.48
CA LEU A 30 2.08 11.79 9.12
C LEU A 30 2.36 10.99 7.84
N GLY A 31 2.83 11.66 6.78
CA GLY A 31 3.29 10.98 5.56
C GLY A 31 2.40 11.18 4.32
N MET A 32 2.05 10.09 3.64
CA MET A 32 1.45 10.11 2.31
C MET A 32 -0.08 10.02 2.34
N TRP A 33 -0.76 11.06 1.81
CA TRP A 33 -2.22 11.10 1.70
C TRP A 33 -2.66 10.89 0.25
N ASN A 34 -3.39 9.80 0.01
CA ASN A 34 -3.86 9.42 -1.33
C ASN A 34 -5.41 9.40 -1.45
N LEU A 35 -6.13 10.02 -0.51
CA LEU A 35 -7.60 10.05 -0.49
C LEU A 35 -8.20 11.37 -0.99
N GLY A 36 -7.36 12.28 -1.46
CA GLY A 36 -7.79 13.56 -2.05
C GLY A 36 -6.66 14.27 -2.76
N ARG A 37 -7.00 15.12 -3.75
CA ARG A 37 -6.03 15.82 -4.62
C ARG A 37 -5.59 17.17 -4.09
N GLY A 38 -6.32 17.75 -3.16
CA GLY A 38 -6.07 19.11 -2.67
C GLY A 38 -5.08 19.16 -1.51
N ARG A 39 -4.35 20.29 -1.41
CA ARG A 39 -3.62 20.63 -0.19
C ARG A 39 -4.46 21.44 0.82
N ARG A 40 -5.71 21.75 0.48
CA ARG A 40 -6.70 22.43 1.33
C ARG A 40 -8.09 22.00 0.94
N GLY A 41 -8.99 21.89 1.90
CA GLY A 41 -10.39 21.57 1.65
C GLY A 41 -10.87 20.32 2.36
N PRO A 42 -12.11 19.90 2.10
CA PRO A 42 -12.75 18.83 2.88
C PRO A 42 -12.15 17.44 2.65
N THR A 43 -11.35 17.22 1.59
CA THR A 43 -10.73 15.92 1.26
C THR A 43 -9.25 15.85 1.66
N THR A 44 -8.75 16.84 2.40
CA THR A 44 -7.41 16.79 3.02
C THR A 44 -7.47 16.10 4.38
N PRO A 45 -6.32 15.67 4.95
CA PRO A 45 -6.32 15.12 6.30
C PRO A 45 -6.98 16.05 7.34
N GLU A 46 -6.72 17.36 7.26
CA GLU A 46 -7.34 18.34 8.17
C GLU A 46 -8.85 18.38 8.00
N GLY A 47 -9.34 18.37 6.75
CA GLY A 47 -10.75 18.30 6.42
C GLY A 47 -11.43 17.01 6.85
N GLN A 48 -10.63 15.97 7.14
CA GLN A 48 -11.04 14.62 7.55
C GLN A 48 -10.72 14.35 9.02
N GLY A 49 -10.60 15.41 9.85
CA GLY A 49 -10.55 15.30 11.31
C GLY A 49 -9.15 15.20 11.93
N PHE A 50 -8.06 15.28 11.16
CA PHE A 50 -6.72 15.33 11.73
C PHE A 50 -6.36 16.77 12.12
N GLY A 51 -6.08 16.99 13.41
CA GLY A 51 -5.68 18.31 13.93
C GLY A 51 -4.19 18.62 13.78
N HIS A 52 -3.37 17.60 13.52
CA HIS A 52 -1.94 17.72 13.25
C HIS A 52 -1.62 16.94 11.98
N VAL A 53 -0.98 17.59 10.99
CA VAL A 53 -0.74 17.02 9.68
C VAL A 53 0.67 17.36 9.20
N ILE A 54 1.45 16.33 8.89
CA ILE A 54 2.80 16.45 8.36
C ILE A 54 2.90 15.71 7.03
N PHE A 55 3.11 16.44 5.97
CA PHE A 55 3.48 15.89 4.68
C PHE A 55 5.02 15.89 4.53
N PRO A 56 5.63 14.96 3.76
CA PRO A 56 7.07 14.94 3.53
C PRO A 56 7.62 16.30 3.08
N GLU A 57 6.92 16.98 2.17
CA GLU A 57 7.34 18.28 1.65
C GLU A 57 7.26 19.41 2.68
N SER A 58 6.41 19.28 3.71
CA SER A 58 6.33 20.28 4.78
C SER A 58 7.52 20.22 5.75
N VAL A 59 8.26 19.11 5.74
CA VAL A 59 9.44 18.88 6.59
C VAL A 59 10.74 18.80 5.79
N GLY A 60 10.72 19.28 4.54
CA GLY A 60 11.94 19.49 3.74
C GLY A 60 12.32 18.36 2.79
N PHE A 61 11.44 17.39 2.56
CA PHE A 61 11.69 16.33 1.58
C PHE A 61 11.09 16.68 0.23
N ALA A 62 11.79 16.35 -0.84
CA ALA A 62 11.20 16.41 -2.18
C ALA A 62 10.13 15.34 -2.32
N LYS A 63 9.24 15.50 -3.31
CA LYS A 63 8.23 14.51 -3.61
C LYS A 63 8.89 13.16 -3.90
N ASP A 64 8.36 12.10 -3.25
CA ASP A 64 8.83 10.73 -3.39
C ASP A 64 10.32 10.51 -2.99
N ALA A 65 10.92 11.43 -2.23
CA ALA A 65 12.28 11.31 -1.73
C ALA A 65 12.34 10.58 -0.39
N TYR A 66 13.36 9.73 -0.21
CA TYR A 66 13.68 9.08 1.04
C TYR A 66 14.67 9.85 1.89
N LEU A 67 15.53 10.63 1.24
CA LEU A 67 16.57 11.42 1.88
C LEU A 67 16.35 12.91 1.61
N ASP A 68 16.56 13.74 2.62
CA ASP A 68 16.65 15.17 2.46
C ASP A 68 18.09 15.60 2.03
N ASP A 69 18.29 16.89 1.77
CA ASP A 69 19.60 17.44 1.37
C ASP A 69 20.70 17.23 2.42
N ALA A 70 20.34 16.94 3.67
CA ALA A 70 21.27 16.63 4.76
C ALA A 70 21.50 15.12 4.94
N GLY A 71 20.89 14.27 4.11
CA GLY A 71 20.98 12.82 4.18
C GLY A 71 20.15 12.18 5.31
N ARG A 72 19.17 12.91 5.88
CA ARG A 72 18.25 12.33 6.88
C ARG A 72 17.20 11.50 6.17
N PHE A 73 16.85 10.36 6.74
CA PHE A 73 15.83 9.46 6.21
C PHE A 73 14.41 9.95 6.57
N LEU A 74 13.48 9.91 5.63
CA LEU A 74 12.12 10.43 5.80
C LEU A 74 11.40 9.79 6.99
N SER A 75 11.48 8.45 7.13
CA SER A 75 10.83 7.74 8.23
C SER A 75 11.34 8.20 9.60
N ASP A 76 12.64 8.54 9.72
CA ASP A 76 13.19 9.12 10.96
C ASP A 76 12.56 10.48 11.27
N ARG A 77 12.36 11.31 10.25
CA ARG A 77 11.75 12.63 10.42
C ARG A 77 10.27 12.52 10.82
N LEU A 78 9.55 11.59 10.20
CA LEU A 78 8.16 11.32 10.57
C LEU A 78 8.04 10.71 11.96
N ALA A 79 9.02 9.87 12.36
CA ALA A 79 9.09 9.33 13.73
C ALA A 79 9.31 10.45 14.77
N ASP A 80 10.16 11.45 14.49
CA ASP A 80 10.32 12.62 15.36
C ASP A 80 8.99 13.34 15.58
N GLU A 81 8.24 13.61 14.48
CA GLU A 81 6.93 14.26 14.56
C GLU A 81 5.89 13.42 15.33
N ALA A 82 5.92 12.08 15.16
CA ALA A 82 5.06 11.19 15.93
C ALA A 82 5.37 11.25 17.41
N ILE A 83 6.65 11.24 17.78
CA ILE A 83 7.12 11.29 19.16
C ILE A 83 6.74 12.64 19.80
N ASP A 84 7.02 13.74 19.13
CA ASP A 84 6.67 15.08 19.59
C ASP A 84 5.15 15.22 19.80
N PHE A 85 4.35 14.69 18.88
CA PHE A 85 2.90 14.69 19.02
C PHE A 85 2.41 13.86 20.22
N MET A 86 2.98 12.69 20.46
CA MET A 86 2.66 11.85 21.62
C MET A 86 3.06 12.54 22.93
N GLU A 87 4.24 13.15 23.01
CA GLU A 87 4.69 13.92 24.19
C GLU A 87 3.73 15.06 24.53
N GLN A 88 3.30 15.85 23.52
CA GLN A 88 2.39 16.96 23.68
C GLN A 88 0.97 16.53 24.09
N ASN A 89 0.58 15.31 23.75
CA ASN A 89 -0.77 14.79 23.98
C ASN A 89 -0.85 13.68 25.02
N ARG A 90 0.22 13.41 25.79
CA ARG A 90 0.30 12.30 26.75
C ARG A 90 -0.76 12.31 27.86
N SER A 91 -1.44 13.45 28.09
CA SER A 91 -2.47 13.60 29.14
C SER A 91 -3.91 13.42 28.61
N ARG A 92 -4.07 13.09 27.34
CA ARG A 92 -5.36 12.83 26.69
C ARG A 92 -5.25 11.72 25.65
N PRO A 93 -6.35 11.08 25.25
CA PRO A 93 -6.28 10.06 24.20
C PRO A 93 -5.82 10.66 22.87
N PHE A 94 -5.05 9.90 22.12
CA PHE A 94 -4.57 10.31 20.80
C PHE A 94 -4.66 9.17 19.77
N PHE A 95 -4.71 9.56 18.50
CA PHE A 95 -4.66 8.69 17.34
C PHE A 95 -3.58 9.19 16.39
N VAL A 96 -2.62 8.34 16.04
CA VAL A 96 -1.56 8.65 15.06
C VAL A 96 -1.71 7.73 13.86
N SER A 97 -1.89 8.32 12.69
CA SER A 97 -1.80 7.63 11.39
C SER A 97 -0.42 7.90 10.79
N PHE A 98 0.46 6.91 10.88
CA PHE A 98 1.82 6.97 10.34
C PHE A 98 1.83 6.30 8.96
N ALA A 99 1.60 7.09 7.90
CA ALA A 99 1.50 6.64 6.51
C ALA A 99 2.83 6.85 5.79
N ASP A 100 3.83 6.02 6.10
CA ASP A 100 5.17 6.13 5.56
C ASP A 100 5.21 5.86 4.05
N HIS A 101 6.17 6.50 3.37
CA HIS A 101 6.48 6.25 1.97
C HIS A 101 7.24 4.92 1.76
N ALA A 102 8.03 4.51 2.75
CA ALA A 102 8.79 3.25 2.70
C ALA A 102 7.82 2.03 2.76
N VAL A 103 7.99 1.05 1.89
CA VAL A 103 9.14 0.81 0.99
C VAL A 103 8.72 0.97 -0.49
N HIS A 104 8.13 2.06 -0.88
CA HIS A 104 7.69 2.33 -2.25
C HIS A 104 8.91 2.62 -3.16
N ALA A 105 8.89 2.13 -4.40
CA ALA A 105 9.94 2.43 -5.37
C ALA A 105 9.83 3.88 -5.92
N PRO A 106 10.95 4.53 -6.30
CA PRO A 106 12.32 4.04 -6.31
C PRO A 106 12.93 3.97 -4.92
N LEU A 107 13.71 2.92 -4.63
CA LEU A 107 14.34 2.72 -3.32
C LEU A 107 15.62 3.56 -3.20
N ASP A 108 15.72 4.34 -2.15
CA ASP A 108 16.89 5.18 -1.87
C ASP A 108 17.23 5.16 -0.36
N PRO A 109 17.73 4.01 0.14
CA PRO A 109 18.12 3.85 1.54
C PRO A 109 19.39 4.65 1.86
N ARG A 110 19.68 4.83 3.14
CA ARG A 110 20.94 5.45 3.57
C ARG A 110 22.14 4.69 3.01
N PRO A 111 23.15 5.39 2.45
CA PRO A 111 24.28 4.76 1.77
C PRO A 111 25.06 3.77 2.63
N GLU A 112 25.24 4.05 3.92
CA GLU A 112 25.96 3.19 4.86
C GLU A 112 25.15 1.90 5.18
N VAL A 113 23.82 1.98 5.22
CA VAL A 113 22.96 0.81 5.40
C VAL A 113 23.00 -0.06 4.15
N LEU A 114 22.89 0.57 2.98
CA LEU A 114 23.00 -0.11 1.69
C LEU A 114 24.35 -0.82 1.51
N ALA A 115 25.45 -0.20 1.93
CA ALA A 115 26.78 -0.81 1.86
C ALA A 115 26.84 -2.09 2.68
N ARG A 116 26.31 -2.10 3.92
CA ARG A 116 26.26 -3.32 4.77
C ARG A 116 25.50 -4.45 4.10
N TRP A 117 24.36 -4.17 3.45
CA TRP A 117 23.55 -5.17 2.75
C TRP A 117 24.21 -5.68 1.45
N ARG A 118 24.96 -4.84 0.73
CA ARG A 118 25.73 -5.26 -0.46
C ARG A 118 26.85 -6.21 -0.11
N ASP A 119 27.50 -6.00 1.04
CA ASP A 119 28.62 -6.82 1.52
C ASP A 119 28.16 -8.10 2.25
N ARG A 120 26.86 -8.19 2.61
CA ARG A 120 26.30 -9.37 3.29
C ARG A 120 26.31 -10.57 2.35
N ARG A 121 26.95 -11.64 2.79
CA ARG A 121 26.85 -12.97 2.14
C ARG A 121 25.55 -13.62 2.57
N ALA A 122 24.60 -13.82 1.63
CA ALA A 122 23.44 -14.66 1.89
C ALA A 122 23.89 -16.13 2.00
N PRO A 123 23.25 -16.94 2.86
CA PRO A 123 23.37 -18.39 2.81
C PRO A 123 23.08 -18.90 1.39
N ALA A 124 23.76 -19.99 0.99
CA ALA A 124 23.69 -20.52 -0.38
C ALA A 124 22.28 -21.00 -0.79
N ASP A 125 21.44 -21.28 0.19
CA ASP A 125 20.08 -21.82 0.08
C ASP A 125 18.97 -20.75 0.27
N GLU A 126 19.35 -19.50 0.59
CA GLU A 126 18.39 -18.40 0.71
C GLU A 126 18.34 -17.57 -0.58
N PRO A 127 17.13 -17.15 -1.04
CA PRO A 127 17.02 -16.17 -2.11
C PRO A 127 17.78 -14.90 -1.69
N ARG A 128 18.66 -14.40 -2.56
CA ARG A 128 19.37 -13.15 -2.29
C ARG A 128 18.37 -12.00 -2.29
N ALA A 129 18.13 -11.41 -1.14
CA ALA A 129 17.32 -10.20 -1.03
C ALA A 129 17.98 -9.06 -1.84
N ASP A 130 17.16 -8.23 -2.47
CA ASP A 130 17.65 -6.97 -3.05
C ASP A 130 18.26 -6.10 -1.95
N PRO A 131 19.55 -5.76 -2.02
CA PRO A 131 20.21 -4.96 -0.98
C PRO A 131 19.55 -3.61 -0.74
N ALA A 132 18.96 -2.98 -1.77
CA ALA A 132 18.30 -1.69 -1.61
C ALA A 132 16.97 -1.84 -0.84
N LEU A 133 16.18 -2.88 -1.15
CA LEU A 133 14.97 -3.16 -0.40
C LEU A 133 15.29 -3.50 1.05
N ALA A 134 16.26 -4.39 1.28
CA ALA A 134 16.63 -4.80 2.63
C ALA A 134 17.14 -3.63 3.47
N ALA A 135 17.92 -2.74 2.88
CA ALA A 135 18.40 -1.53 3.52
C ALA A 135 17.25 -0.55 3.83
N THR A 136 16.30 -0.36 2.89
CA THR A 136 15.13 0.51 3.12
C THR A 136 14.22 -0.05 4.22
N VAL A 137 14.05 -1.38 4.28
CA VAL A 137 13.31 -2.03 5.37
C VAL A 137 14.02 -1.85 6.71
N GLU A 138 15.35 -1.97 6.76
CA GLU A 138 16.14 -1.74 7.98
C GLU A 138 16.01 -0.28 8.45
N ASP A 139 16.04 0.68 7.53
CA ASP A 139 15.85 2.10 7.84
C ASP A 139 14.44 2.38 8.40
N LEU A 140 13.40 1.79 7.81
CA LEU A 140 12.03 1.87 8.30
C LEU A 140 11.87 1.21 9.68
N ASP A 141 12.43 0.01 9.87
CA ASP A 141 12.37 -0.73 11.13
C ASP A 141 13.01 0.07 12.26
N ALA A 142 14.15 0.71 12.00
CA ALA A 142 14.81 1.59 12.96
C ALA A 142 13.93 2.79 13.36
N ALA A 143 13.24 3.42 12.42
CA ALA A 143 12.33 4.52 12.68
C ALA A 143 11.11 4.06 13.51
N ILE A 144 10.52 2.91 13.17
CA ILE A 144 9.44 2.29 13.95
C ILE A 144 9.92 1.98 15.36
N GLY A 145 11.11 1.39 15.52
CA GLY A 145 11.73 1.10 16.82
C GLY A 145 11.79 2.35 17.72
N ARG A 146 12.20 3.49 17.16
CA ARG A 146 12.22 4.78 17.91
C ARG A 146 10.85 5.20 18.42
N VAL A 147 9.78 4.99 17.61
CA VAL A 147 8.40 5.30 18.05
C VAL A 147 7.98 4.36 19.17
N LEU A 148 8.28 3.06 19.07
CA LEU A 148 7.97 2.08 20.11
C LEU A 148 8.73 2.37 21.41
N ASP A 149 10.03 2.68 21.33
CA ASP A 149 10.85 3.10 22.49
C ASP A 149 10.30 4.37 23.15
N ALA A 150 9.74 5.29 22.36
CA ALA A 150 9.10 6.50 22.91
C ALA A 150 7.80 6.18 23.64
N ILE A 151 6.98 5.26 23.15
CA ILE A 151 5.77 4.79 23.86
C ILE A 151 6.14 4.24 25.25
N GLU A 152 7.19 3.40 25.32
CA GLU A 152 7.70 2.87 26.59
C GLU A 152 8.25 3.99 27.51
N ARG A 153 9.12 4.83 26.97
CA ARG A 153 9.77 5.94 27.71
C ARG A 153 8.77 6.94 28.27
N LEU A 154 7.68 7.18 27.56
CA LEU A 154 6.61 8.09 27.97
C LEU A 154 5.62 7.45 28.97
N GLY A 155 5.76 6.15 29.24
CA GLY A 155 4.85 5.41 30.13
C GLY A 155 3.48 5.17 29.50
N LEU A 156 3.39 5.06 28.18
CA LEU A 156 2.14 4.93 27.41
C LEU A 156 1.85 3.48 26.99
N ALA A 157 2.77 2.53 27.26
CA ALA A 157 2.68 1.16 26.75
C ALA A 157 1.40 0.43 27.22
N ASP A 158 0.97 0.67 28.44
CA ASP A 158 -0.24 0.04 29.01
C ASP A 158 -1.56 0.68 28.53
N GLU A 159 -1.48 1.74 27.71
CA GLU A 159 -2.66 2.48 27.24
C GLU A 159 -2.67 2.66 25.69
N THR A 160 -1.63 2.15 24.99
CA THR A 160 -1.47 2.34 23.54
C THR A 160 -1.58 1.02 22.80
N VAL A 161 -2.47 0.96 21.82
CA VAL A 161 -2.52 -0.12 20.81
C VAL A 161 -1.77 0.33 19.57
N VAL A 162 -0.84 -0.49 19.13
CA VAL A 162 -0.08 -0.31 17.87
C VAL A 162 -0.58 -1.30 16.84
N ILE A 163 -0.93 -0.79 15.66
CA ILE A 163 -1.33 -1.59 14.50
C ILE A 163 -0.33 -1.31 13.38
N PHE A 164 0.41 -2.34 12.96
CA PHE A 164 1.31 -2.29 11.82
C PHE A 164 0.74 -3.09 10.67
N THR A 165 0.65 -2.48 9.50
CA THR A 165 0.19 -3.13 8.26
C THR A 165 0.75 -2.42 7.03
N SER A 166 0.45 -2.93 5.85
CA SER A 166 0.71 -2.28 4.56
C SER A 166 -0.61 -2.03 3.83
N ASP A 167 -0.63 -1.04 2.95
CA ASP A 167 -1.79 -0.67 2.14
C ASP A 167 -2.03 -1.62 0.95
N ASN A 168 -0.98 -2.26 0.44
CA ASN A 168 -1.01 -3.21 -0.68
C ASN A 168 0.22 -4.13 -0.66
N GLY A 169 0.21 -5.15 -1.52
CA GLY A 169 1.36 -6.02 -1.73
C GLY A 169 2.48 -5.35 -2.54
N GLY A 170 3.64 -5.99 -2.57
CA GLY A 170 4.85 -5.48 -3.19
C GLY A 170 4.91 -5.63 -4.71
N THR A 171 6.07 -5.32 -5.26
CA THR A 171 6.39 -5.66 -6.67
C THR A 171 6.68 -7.15 -6.81
N ARG A 172 6.62 -7.66 -8.05
CA ARG A 172 6.73 -9.10 -8.32
C ARG A 172 7.99 -9.74 -7.74
N GLU A 173 9.09 -9.03 -7.78
CA GLU A 173 10.39 -9.52 -7.29
C GLU A 173 10.40 -9.77 -5.79
N TYR A 174 9.50 -9.14 -5.04
CA TYR A 174 9.54 -9.10 -3.58
C TYR A 174 8.39 -9.85 -2.89
N VAL A 175 7.44 -10.37 -3.66
CA VAL A 175 6.27 -11.07 -3.10
C VAL A 175 6.35 -12.60 -3.23
N ALA A 176 7.41 -13.12 -3.84
CA ALA A 176 7.59 -14.58 -3.93
C ALA A 176 7.54 -15.24 -2.53
N PRO A 177 6.91 -16.42 -2.41
CA PRO A 177 6.40 -17.29 -3.47
C PRO A 177 4.96 -16.98 -3.93
N LEU A 178 4.34 -15.88 -3.49
CA LEU A 178 2.97 -15.52 -3.83
C LEU A 178 2.88 -15.06 -5.29
N ARG A 179 1.74 -15.33 -5.92
CA ARG A 179 1.45 -14.88 -7.29
C ARG A 179 1.03 -13.43 -7.32
N GLY A 180 1.32 -12.76 -8.42
CA GLY A 180 0.90 -11.39 -8.67
C GLY A 180 1.81 -10.34 -8.05
N ALA A 181 1.29 -9.13 -7.93
CA ALA A 181 1.99 -7.96 -7.41
C ALA A 181 0.98 -6.83 -7.15
N LYS A 182 1.45 -5.69 -6.66
CA LYS A 182 0.66 -4.45 -6.53
C LYS A 182 -0.21 -4.18 -7.76
N GLY A 183 -1.50 -3.91 -7.55
CA GLY A 183 -2.49 -3.69 -8.61
C GLY A 183 -3.16 -4.97 -9.13
N GLN A 184 -2.82 -6.14 -8.61
CA GLN A 184 -3.45 -7.42 -8.93
C GLN A 184 -4.16 -8.01 -7.71
N LEU A 185 -5.23 -8.79 -7.94
CA LEU A 185 -6.00 -9.41 -6.88
C LEU A 185 -5.54 -10.83 -6.51
N TYR A 186 -4.36 -11.24 -6.95
CA TYR A 186 -3.66 -12.41 -6.44
C TYR A 186 -3.03 -12.10 -5.08
N GLU A 187 -2.68 -13.16 -4.34
CA GLU A 187 -2.14 -13.01 -2.96
C GLU A 187 -0.94 -12.05 -2.89
N GLY A 188 -0.04 -12.03 -3.89
CA GLY A 188 1.08 -11.11 -3.92
C GLY A 188 0.70 -9.63 -4.00
N GLY A 189 -0.50 -9.32 -4.48
CA GLY A 189 -1.00 -7.94 -4.56
C GLY A 189 -1.85 -7.50 -3.37
N ILE A 190 -2.46 -8.44 -2.62
CA ILE A 190 -3.43 -8.13 -1.57
C ILE A 190 -3.08 -8.70 -0.19
N ARG A 191 -2.19 -9.70 -0.10
CA ARG A 191 -1.77 -10.26 1.18
C ARG A 191 -0.62 -9.45 1.76
N VAL A 192 -0.89 -8.81 2.90
CA VAL A 192 0.03 -7.91 3.59
C VAL A 192 0.26 -8.36 5.03
N PRO A 193 1.36 -7.96 5.68
CA PRO A 193 1.54 -8.19 7.10
C PRO A 193 0.49 -7.42 7.91
N LEU A 194 0.06 -8.00 9.03
CA LEU A 194 -0.72 -7.34 10.06
C LEU A 194 -0.18 -7.76 11.42
N VAL A 195 0.28 -6.80 12.21
CA VAL A 195 0.71 -7.01 13.59
C VAL A 195 -0.06 -6.04 14.48
N ILE A 196 -0.64 -6.55 15.55
CA ILE A 196 -1.37 -5.74 16.53
C ILE A 196 -0.81 -6.05 17.92
N ALA A 197 -0.40 -5.02 18.65
CA ALA A 197 0.15 -5.14 19.98
C ALA A 197 -0.43 -4.06 20.90
N GLY A 198 -0.50 -4.33 22.19
CA GLY A 198 -0.98 -3.36 23.19
C GLY A 198 -1.72 -4.01 24.35
N PRO A 199 -2.33 -3.21 25.22
CA PRO A 199 -3.01 -3.68 26.43
C PRO A 199 -4.20 -4.60 26.06
N GLY A 200 -4.35 -5.68 26.84
CA GLY A 200 -5.41 -6.67 26.63
C GLY A 200 -5.21 -7.60 25.42
N ILE A 201 -4.11 -7.45 24.68
CA ILE A 201 -3.78 -8.30 23.55
C ILE A 201 -2.79 -9.37 23.98
N HIS A 202 -3.10 -10.63 23.68
CA HIS A 202 -2.20 -11.74 24.00
C HIS A 202 -1.01 -11.74 23.04
N GLY A 203 0.13 -11.22 23.47
CA GLY A 203 1.37 -11.16 22.71
C GLY A 203 1.96 -12.52 22.32
N GLY A 204 2.86 -12.53 21.32
CA GLY A 204 3.60 -13.71 20.88
C GLY A 204 2.74 -14.77 20.17
N ARG A 205 1.53 -14.47 19.74
CA ARG A 205 0.62 -15.38 19.03
C ARG A 205 0.60 -15.09 17.54
N ARG A 206 0.46 -16.17 16.77
CA ARG A 206 0.11 -16.11 15.35
C ARG A 206 -1.36 -16.48 15.19
N CYS A 207 -2.06 -15.75 14.33
CA CYS A 207 -3.44 -16.00 13.92
C CYS A 207 -3.47 -16.17 12.42
N ASP A 208 -3.99 -17.29 11.93
CA ASP A 208 -4.09 -17.59 10.50
C ASP A 208 -5.50 -17.29 9.95
N GLU A 209 -6.40 -16.70 10.79
CA GLU A 209 -7.73 -16.25 10.33
C GLU A 209 -7.59 -15.14 9.29
N PRO A 210 -8.24 -15.29 8.11
CA PRO A 210 -8.21 -14.26 7.09
C PRO A 210 -8.98 -13.01 7.53
N VAL A 211 -8.28 -11.87 7.54
CA VAL A 211 -8.84 -10.56 7.87
C VAL A 211 -8.53 -9.55 6.76
N SER A 212 -9.13 -8.38 6.82
CA SER A 212 -8.97 -7.32 5.82
C SER A 212 -8.72 -5.96 6.47
N SER A 213 -8.10 -5.03 5.75
CA SER A 213 -7.88 -3.66 6.25
C SER A 213 -9.16 -2.93 6.65
N ILE A 214 -10.32 -3.30 6.05
CA ILE A 214 -11.63 -2.75 6.46
C ILE A 214 -12.02 -3.12 7.90
N ASP A 215 -11.38 -4.13 8.49
CA ASP A 215 -11.62 -4.58 9.87
C ASP A 215 -10.95 -3.65 10.90
N ILE A 216 -9.97 -2.86 10.49
CA ILE A 216 -9.27 -1.93 11.37
C ILE A 216 -10.23 -0.88 11.93
N TYR A 217 -11.10 -0.34 11.09
CA TYR A 217 -12.04 0.70 11.52
C TYR A 217 -12.96 0.22 12.66
N PRO A 218 -13.78 -0.85 12.51
CA PRO A 218 -14.60 -1.34 13.62
C PRO A 218 -13.79 -1.84 14.82
N THR A 219 -12.56 -2.34 14.60
CA THR A 219 -11.67 -2.75 15.71
C THR A 219 -11.26 -1.55 16.56
N VAL A 220 -10.88 -0.44 15.92
CA VAL A 220 -10.52 0.78 16.66
C VAL A 220 -11.71 1.36 17.40
N LEU A 221 -12.91 1.37 16.80
CA LEU A 221 -14.14 1.79 17.49
C LEU A 221 -14.40 0.94 18.74
N ASP A 222 -14.26 -0.37 18.63
CA ASP A 222 -14.51 -1.31 19.74
C ASP A 222 -13.47 -1.13 20.86
N LEU A 223 -12.19 -1.05 20.52
CA LEU A 223 -11.11 -0.83 21.49
C LEU A 223 -11.23 0.51 22.22
N THR A 224 -11.73 1.56 21.57
CA THR A 224 -11.83 2.91 22.14
C THR A 224 -13.20 3.20 22.76
N GLY A 225 -14.18 2.32 22.58
CA GLY A 225 -15.57 2.54 22.96
C GLY A 225 -16.22 3.69 22.18
N ALA A 226 -15.67 4.06 21.02
CA ALA A 226 -16.28 5.05 20.16
C ALA A 226 -17.52 4.47 19.44
N ALA A 227 -18.54 5.30 19.29
CA ALA A 227 -19.76 4.87 18.61
C ALA A 227 -19.55 4.74 17.09
N ALA A 228 -20.13 3.72 16.49
CA ALA A 228 -20.20 3.63 15.03
C ALA A 228 -20.99 4.83 14.47
N PRO A 229 -20.54 5.44 13.35
CA PRO A 229 -21.23 6.56 12.73
C PRO A 229 -22.66 6.18 12.32
N ARG A 230 -23.63 7.03 12.63
CA ARG A 230 -25.03 6.79 12.28
C ARG A 230 -25.23 6.80 10.77
N GLY A 231 -25.94 5.81 10.25
CA GLY A 231 -26.26 5.72 8.83
C GLY A 231 -25.12 5.22 7.93
N HIS A 232 -23.97 4.87 8.50
CA HIS A 232 -22.86 4.25 7.76
C HIS A 232 -22.86 2.73 7.95
N VAL A 233 -22.66 2.02 6.86
CA VAL A 233 -22.45 0.57 6.88
C VAL A 233 -20.97 0.31 7.05
N LEU A 234 -20.59 -0.41 8.10
CA LEU A 234 -19.25 -0.91 8.28
C LEU A 234 -19.16 -2.31 7.66
N ASP A 235 -18.40 -2.45 6.58
CA ASP A 235 -18.23 -3.73 5.89
C ASP A 235 -17.26 -4.67 6.62
N GLY A 236 -16.39 -4.14 7.50
CA GLY A 236 -15.47 -4.89 8.34
C GLY A 236 -16.11 -5.43 9.61
N GLN A 237 -15.39 -6.32 10.30
CA GLN A 237 -15.72 -6.83 11.63
C GLN A 237 -14.62 -6.45 12.62
N SER A 238 -14.98 -6.20 13.88
CA SER A 238 -13.98 -5.99 14.94
C SER A 238 -13.12 -7.23 15.14
N LEU A 239 -11.81 -7.04 15.18
CA LEU A 239 -10.82 -8.08 15.45
C LEU A 239 -10.60 -8.32 16.96
N VAL A 240 -11.27 -7.59 17.83
CA VAL A 240 -11.13 -7.72 19.29
C VAL A 240 -11.31 -9.16 19.78
N PRO A 241 -12.29 -9.97 19.25
CA PRO A 241 -12.37 -11.38 19.63
C PRO A 241 -11.10 -12.18 19.32
N LEU A 242 -10.46 -11.95 18.16
CA LEU A 242 -9.19 -12.62 17.81
C LEU A 242 -8.04 -12.16 18.71
N LEU A 243 -7.98 -10.88 19.05
CA LEU A 243 -6.96 -10.30 19.93
C LEU A 243 -7.01 -10.91 21.33
N GLY A 244 -8.21 -11.25 21.83
CA GLY A 244 -8.45 -12.00 23.05
C GLY A 244 -8.27 -13.52 22.92
N GLY A 245 -7.90 -14.04 21.74
CA GLY A 245 -7.72 -15.47 21.50
C GLY A 245 -8.99 -16.25 21.21
N GLY A 246 -10.08 -15.56 20.90
CA GLY A 246 -11.35 -16.13 20.39
C GLY A 246 -11.32 -16.31 18.87
N THR A 247 -12.52 -16.36 18.27
CA THR A 247 -12.75 -16.56 16.84
C THR A 247 -13.70 -15.50 16.28
N LEU A 248 -13.68 -15.31 14.95
CA LEU A 248 -14.68 -14.52 14.24
C LEU A 248 -15.76 -15.42 13.63
N ALA A 249 -16.92 -14.86 13.38
CA ALA A 249 -17.91 -15.52 12.54
C ALA A 249 -17.36 -15.66 11.12
N PRO A 250 -17.47 -16.84 10.48
CA PRO A 250 -17.06 -17.05 9.10
C PRO A 250 -17.76 -16.06 8.18
N ARG A 251 -17.01 -15.48 7.25
CA ARG A 251 -17.53 -14.53 6.25
C ARG A 251 -16.68 -14.55 5.00
N PRO A 252 -17.27 -14.29 3.83
CA PRO A 252 -16.51 -14.03 2.63
C PRO A 252 -15.83 -12.65 2.71
N LEU A 253 -14.62 -12.56 2.15
CA LEU A 253 -13.87 -11.31 1.92
C LEU A 253 -13.93 -10.97 0.44
N PHE A 254 -14.04 -9.68 0.12
CA PHE A 254 -14.22 -9.21 -1.25
C PHE A 254 -13.19 -8.14 -1.61
N TRP A 255 -12.76 -8.16 -2.88
CA TRP A 255 -11.93 -7.13 -3.49
C TRP A 255 -12.51 -6.77 -4.86
N HIS A 256 -12.50 -5.49 -5.16
CA HIS A 256 -12.97 -4.98 -6.45
C HIS A 256 -12.02 -3.90 -6.94
N PHE A 257 -11.35 -4.18 -8.06
CA PHE A 257 -10.38 -3.27 -8.65
C PHE A 257 -10.66 -3.13 -10.15
N PRO A 258 -11.63 -2.25 -10.54
CA PRO A 258 -12.12 -2.13 -11.91
C PRO A 258 -11.20 -1.26 -12.79
N CYS A 259 -9.89 -1.24 -12.52
CA CYS A 259 -8.91 -0.38 -13.14
C CYS A 259 -7.75 -1.18 -13.73
N TYR A 260 -7.06 -0.57 -14.71
CA TYR A 260 -5.80 -1.10 -15.24
C TYR A 260 -4.63 -0.48 -14.48
N VAL A 261 -3.91 -1.28 -13.72
CA VAL A 261 -2.71 -0.85 -13.01
C VAL A 261 -1.60 -1.86 -13.23
N GLY A 262 -0.38 -1.38 -13.56
CA GLY A 262 0.77 -2.26 -13.78
C GLY A 262 0.58 -3.27 -14.92
N GLY A 263 -0.36 -3.02 -15.83
CA GLY A 263 -0.71 -3.94 -16.92
C GLY A 263 -1.67 -5.07 -16.49
N ALA A 264 -2.18 -5.05 -15.25
CA ALA A 264 -3.21 -5.98 -14.83
C ALA A 264 -4.60 -5.57 -15.34
N PRO A 265 -5.45 -6.53 -15.77
CA PRO A 265 -6.83 -6.22 -16.17
C PRO A 265 -7.70 -5.92 -14.95
N PRO A 266 -8.79 -5.17 -15.16
CA PRO A 266 -9.82 -4.98 -14.14
C PRO A 266 -10.37 -6.33 -13.66
N ALA A 267 -10.50 -6.47 -12.34
CA ALA A 267 -10.94 -7.72 -11.72
C ALA A 267 -11.72 -7.49 -10.43
N SER A 268 -12.45 -8.52 -10.03
CA SER A 268 -12.99 -8.70 -8.68
C SER A 268 -12.54 -10.03 -8.12
N ALA A 269 -12.50 -10.14 -6.79
CA ALA A 269 -12.21 -11.41 -6.13
C ALA A 269 -13.12 -11.60 -4.91
N VAL A 270 -13.38 -12.85 -4.59
CA VAL A 270 -14.01 -13.28 -3.35
C VAL A 270 -13.20 -14.42 -2.75
N ARG A 271 -12.96 -14.35 -1.44
CA ARG A 271 -12.40 -15.44 -0.66
C ARG A 271 -13.43 -15.88 0.38
N ASP A 272 -13.72 -17.18 0.45
CA ASP A 272 -14.56 -17.79 1.48
C ASP A 272 -13.84 -19.02 2.02
N GLY A 273 -13.39 -18.93 3.27
CA GLY A 273 -12.49 -19.91 3.88
C GLY A 273 -11.18 -20.08 3.09
N ALA A 274 -10.91 -21.32 2.67
CA ALA A 274 -9.73 -21.66 1.87
C ALA A 274 -9.85 -21.27 0.39
N LEU A 275 -11.07 -21.15 -0.13
CA LEU A 275 -11.29 -20.94 -1.55
C LEU A 275 -11.30 -19.46 -1.92
N LYS A 276 -10.63 -19.14 -3.02
CA LYS A 276 -10.61 -17.81 -3.63
C LYS A 276 -10.94 -17.88 -5.11
N LEU A 277 -11.92 -17.10 -5.54
CA LEU A 277 -12.27 -16.89 -6.93
C LEU A 277 -11.82 -15.49 -7.35
N VAL A 278 -11.18 -15.40 -8.52
CA VAL A 278 -10.86 -14.14 -9.21
C VAL A 278 -11.66 -14.09 -10.50
N GLU A 279 -12.43 -13.03 -10.70
CA GLU A 279 -13.21 -12.75 -11.91
C GLU A 279 -12.59 -11.56 -12.64
N PHE A 280 -12.18 -11.75 -13.88
CA PHE A 280 -11.63 -10.72 -14.75
C PHE A 280 -12.73 -10.17 -15.65
N PHE A 281 -12.72 -8.87 -15.91
CA PHE A 281 -13.74 -8.22 -16.75
C PHE A 281 -13.37 -8.18 -18.21
N GLU A 282 -12.11 -8.46 -18.56
CA GLU A 282 -11.68 -8.70 -19.93
C GLU A 282 -11.87 -10.18 -20.32
N ASP A 283 -11.66 -10.51 -21.58
CA ASP A 283 -11.78 -11.88 -22.14
C ASP A 283 -13.13 -12.55 -21.88
N GLY A 284 -14.22 -11.77 -21.87
CA GLY A 284 -15.59 -12.31 -21.71
C GLY A 284 -15.95 -12.77 -20.30
N GLY A 285 -15.25 -12.30 -19.26
CA GLY A 285 -15.54 -12.65 -17.88
C GLY A 285 -14.83 -13.92 -17.43
N HIS A 286 -13.57 -14.08 -17.78
CA HIS A 286 -12.70 -15.16 -17.34
C HIS A 286 -12.65 -15.28 -15.81
N ARG A 287 -12.72 -16.52 -15.29
CA ARG A 287 -12.67 -16.81 -13.86
C ARG A 287 -11.61 -17.84 -13.55
N GLU A 288 -10.93 -17.64 -12.42
CA GLU A 288 -9.96 -18.57 -11.86
C GLU A 288 -10.34 -18.92 -10.41
N LEU A 289 -10.15 -20.16 -9.99
CA LEU A 289 -10.43 -20.66 -8.64
C LEU A 289 -9.18 -21.25 -8.01
N TYR A 290 -8.89 -20.88 -6.76
CA TYR A 290 -7.72 -21.36 -6.03
C TYR A 290 -8.09 -21.87 -4.64
N ASP A 291 -7.35 -22.86 -4.16
CA ASP A 291 -7.38 -23.35 -2.78
C ASP A 291 -6.14 -22.83 -2.07
N LEU A 292 -6.30 -21.75 -1.28
CA LEU A 292 -5.18 -21.04 -0.68
C LEU A 292 -4.51 -21.78 0.50
N GLU A 293 -5.16 -22.81 1.06
CA GLU A 293 -4.51 -23.68 2.05
C GLU A 293 -3.53 -24.64 1.38
N ALA A 294 -3.94 -25.22 0.26
CA ALA A 294 -3.11 -26.18 -0.49
C ALA A 294 -2.12 -25.49 -1.45
N ASP A 295 -2.52 -24.33 -2.00
CA ASP A 295 -1.76 -23.57 -3.01
C ASP A 295 -1.80 -22.06 -2.73
N PRO A 296 -1.10 -21.59 -1.69
CA PRO A 296 -1.05 -20.14 -1.38
C PRO A 296 -0.39 -19.31 -2.47
N GLY A 297 0.34 -19.95 -3.39
CA GLY A 297 0.97 -19.33 -4.55
C GLY A 297 0.09 -19.21 -5.79
N GLU A 298 -1.18 -19.68 -5.73
CA GLU A 298 -2.17 -19.59 -6.81
C GLU A 298 -1.64 -20.11 -8.16
N ARG A 299 -0.99 -21.28 -8.14
CA ARG A 299 -0.33 -21.89 -9.30
C ARG A 299 -1.26 -22.79 -10.11
N HIS A 300 -2.32 -23.30 -9.47
CA HIS A 300 -3.21 -24.30 -10.03
C HIS A 300 -4.65 -23.80 -10.04
N ASP A 301 -5.12 -23.36 -11.22
CA ASP A 301 -6.52 -22.99 -11.41
C ASP A 301 -7.42 -24.23 -11.35
N LEU A 302 -8.33 -24.24 -10.39
CA LEU A 302 -9.29 -25.32 -10.13
C LEU A 302 -10.67 -25.08 -10.75
N ALA A 303 -10.91 -23.95 -11.44
CA ALA A 303 -12.25 -23.57 -11.92
C ALA A 303 -12.90 -24.66 -12.79
N LYS A 304 -12.10 -25.31 -13.65
CA LYS A 304 -12.57 -26.43 -14.51
C LYS A 304 -12.76 -27.72 -13.74
N GLN A 305 -11.99 -27.96 -12.67
CA GLN A 305 -12.03 -29.19 -11.88
C GLN A 305 -13.12 -29.12 -10.80
N ARG A 306 -13.40 -27.92 -10.27
CA ARG A 306 -14.37 -27.64 -9.19
C ARG A 306 -15.46 -26.65 -9.64
N PRO A 307 -16.22 -26.93 -10.72
CA PRO A 307 -17.10 -25.95 -11.36
C PRO A 307 -18.30 -25.55 -10.46
N ARG A 308 -18.73 -26.42 -9.55
CA ARG A 308 -19.84 -26.10 -8.62
C ARG A 308 -19.41 -25.06 -7.60
N GLU A 309 -18.20 -25.18 -7.04
CA GLU A 309 -17.66 -24.22 -6.08
C GLU A 309 -17.32 -22.89 -6.76
N ALA A 310 -16.73 -22.94 -7.96
CA ALA A 310 -16.52 -21.73 -8.76
C ALA A 310 -17.83 -20.98 -9.04
N ALA A 311 -18.91 -21.69 -9.38
CA ALA A 311 -20.22 -21.09 -9.61
C ALA A 311 -20.82 -20.51 -8.31
N ALA A 312 -20.66 -21.19 -7.18
CA ALA A 312 -21.16 -20.71 -5.88
C ALA A 312 -20.45 -19.41 -5.46
N LEU A 313 -19.11 -19.38 -5.52
CA LEU A 313 -18.35 -18.16 -5.20
C LEU A 313 -18.64 -17.03 -6.18
N ALA A 314 -18.82 -17.32 -7.48
CA ALA A 314 -19.21 -16.31 -8.46
C ALA A 314 -20.57 -15.71 -8.14
N ALA A 315 -21.54 -16.51 -7.72
CA ALA A 315 -22.86 -16.02 -7.29
C ALA A 315 -22.75 -15.14 -6.03
N THR A 316 -21.92 -15.53 -5.06
CA THR A 316 -21.63 -14.73 -3.85
C THR A 316 -21.00 -13.38 -4.23
N LEU A 317 -20.02 -13.38 -5.13
CA LEU A 317 -19.37 -12.16 -5.62
C LEU A 317 -20.35 -11.24 -6.33
N GLN A 318 -21.19 -11.78 -7.23
CA GLN A 318 -22.20 -11.00 -7.96
C GLN A 318 -23.25 -10.38 -7.03
N GLN A 319 -23.69 -11.10 -6.00
CA GLN A 319 -24.61 -10.56 -4.98
C GLN A 319 -23.96 -9.38 -4.22
N TRP A 320 -22.68 -9.51 -3.84
CA TRP A 320 -21.95 -8.44 -3.18
C TRP A 320 -21.76 -7.23 -4.12
N GLN A 321 -21.38 -7.45 -5.37
CA GLN A 321 -21.26 -6.38 -6.38
C GLN A 321 -22.58 -5.62 -6.58
N ALA A 322 -23.70 -6.34 -6.66
CA ALA A 322 -25.02 -5.72 -6.79
C ALA A 322 -25.41 -4.92 -5.54
N ARG A 323 -25.18 -5.47 -4.35
CA ARG A 323 -25.47 -4.80 -3.07
C ARG A 323 -24.67 -3.53 -2.88
N THR A 324 -23.39 -3.56 -3.22
CA THR A 324 -22.46 -2.41 -3.08
C THR A 324 -22.53 -1.45 -4.27
N ARG A 325 -23.30 -1.76 -5.31
CA ARG A 325 -23.34 -1.01 -6.58
C ARG A 325 -21.94 -0.86 -7.18
N ALA A 326 -21.16 -1.95 -7.12
CA ALA A 326 -19.80 -1.95 -7.63
C ALA A 326 -19.75 -1.50 -9.10
N ALA A 327 -18.80 -0.63 -9.42
CA ALA A 327 -18.64 -0.08 -10.78
C ALA A 327 -18.02 -1.12 -11.71
N ILE A 328 -18.84 -1.88 -12.42
CA ILE A 328 -18.40 -2.95 -13.33
C ILE A 328 -18.07 -2.35 -14.71
N PRO A 329 -16.83 -2.53 -15.23
CA PRO A 329 -16.50 -2.19 -16.61
C PRO A 329 -17.36 -3.00 -17.58
N ARG A 330 -18.05 -2.31 -18.49
CA ARG A 330 -18.98 -2.97 -19.46
C ARG A 330 -18.46 -2.97 -20.87
N GLU A 331 -17.54 -2.07 -21.19
CA GLU A 331 -16.99 -1.92 -22.53
C GLU A 331 -15.58 -2.53 -22.58
N PRO A 332 -15.31 -3.44 -23.53
CA PRO A 332 -13.97 -3.98 -23.73
C PRO A 332 -12.96 -2.85 -24.02
N ASN A 333 -11.75 -3.01 -23.52
CA ASN A 333 -10.67 -2.09 -23.85
C ASN A 333 -10.05 -2.48 -25.20
N PRO A 334 -10.18 -1.68 -26.27
CA PRO A 334 -9.62 -2.03 -27.59
C PRO A 334 -8.09 -2.13 -27.59
N ALA A 335 -7.40 -1.59 -26.56
CA ALA A 335 -5.96 -1.70 -26.42
C ALA A 335 -5.55 -2.89 -25.51
N TYR A 336 -6.49 -3.70 -25.04
CA TYR A 336 -6.19 -4.87 -24.23
C TYR A 336 -5.56 -5.98 -25.09
N ASP A 337 -4.37 -6.43 -24.68
CA ASP A 337 -3.66 -7.54 -25.30
C ASP A 337 -3.50 -8.69 -24.29
N PRO A 338 -4.30 -9.77 -24.44
CA PRO A 338 -4.22 -10.93 -23.55
C PRO A 338 -2.87 -11.65 -23.64
N SER A 339 -2.14 -11.54 -24.75
CA SER A 339 -0.83 -12.18 -24.92
C SER A 339 0.28 -11.50 -24.11
N ALA A 340 0.22 -10.18 -23.99
CA ALA A 340 1.14 -9.39 -23.16
C ALA A 340 1.04 -9.73 -21.67
N GLN A 341 -0.13 -10.18 -21.23
CA GLN A 341 -0.36 -10.60 -19.83
C GLN A 341 0.14 -12.01 -19.54
N ARG A 342 -0.07 -12.95 -20.47
CA ARG A 342 0.46 -14.32 -20.35
C ARG A 342 1.98 -14.33 -20.30
N ALA A 343 2.64 -13.46 -21.07
CA ALA A 343 4.09 -13.28 -21.03
C ALA A 343 4.58 -12.73 -19.69
N ARG A 344 3.80 -11.85 -19.03
CA ARG A 344 4.10 -11.31 -17.70
C ARG A 344 3.73 -12.24 -16.55
N GLY A 345 2.80 -13.18 -16.75
CA GLY A 345 2.34 -14.17 -15.77
C GLY A 345 3.10 -15.52 -15.81
N GLY A 346 3.70 -15.87 -16.96
CA GLY A 346 4.28 -17.19 -17.22
C GLY A 346 5.79 -17.36 -17.00
N GLY A 347 6.47 -16.35 -16.50
CA GLY A 347 7.93 -16.37 -16.39
C GLY A 347 8.47 -16.86 -15.06
N GLN A 348 8.34 -18.17 -14.76
CA GLN A 348 9.28 -18.90 -13.90
C GLN A 348 9.23 -20.40 -14.22
N GLN A 349 9.81 -20.76 -15.35
CA GLN A 349 10.51 -22.05 -15.49
C GLN A 349 11.96 -21.71 -15.79
N GLY A 350 12.85 -22.19 -14.96
CA GLY A 350 14.27 -21.94 -15.02
C GLY A 350 14.85 -22.23 -16.41
N GLY A 351 15.43 -21.22 -17.02
CA GLY A 351 16.31 -21.36 -18.17
C GLY A 351 17.71 -20.92 -17.79
N PRO A 352 18.75 -21.60 -18.29
CA PRO A 352 20.11 -21.43 -17.83
C PRO A 352 20.70 -20.08 -18.27
N ASP A 353 21.51 -19.58 -17.36
CA ASP A 353 22.49 -18.53 -17.51
C ASP A 353 23.06 -18.42 -18.96
N ARG A 354 22.83 -17.26 -19.60
CA ARG A 354 23.60 -16.88 -20.78
C ARG A 354 24.51 -15.73 -20.41
N GLY A 355 25.71 -16.12 -20.09
CA GLY A 355 26.85 -15.28 -19.83
C GLY A 355 27.16 -14.27 -20.93
N GLY A 356 27.67 -13.20 -20.45
CA GLY A 356 28.35 -12.05 -20.99
C GLY A 356 28.76 -11.98 -22.44
N GLY A 357 28.56 -10.83 -22.97
CA GLY A 357 29.18 -10.33 -24.18
C GLY A 357 29.49 -8.84 -24.04
N ARG A 358 30.62 -8.55 -23.42
CA ARG A 358 31.26 -7.24 -23.56
C ARG A 358 31.74 -7.11 -25.02
N GLY A 359 31.17 -6.16 -25.74
CA GLY A 359 31.67 -5.71 -27.02
C GLY A 359 31.99 -4.22 -26.98
N GLY A 360 33.25 -3.92 -26.72
CA GLY A 360 33.80 -2.58 -26.85
C GLY A 360 33.79 -2.13 -28.31
N ARG A 361 33.49 -0.87 -28.56
CA ARG A 361 33.89 -0.16 -29.78
C ARG A 361 34.60 1.13 -29.42
N GLN A 362 35.91 1.09 -29.71
CA GLN A 362 36.78 2.24 -29.82
C GLN A 362 36.52 3.00 -31.14
N GLY A 363 36.64 4.32 -31.08
CA GLY A 363 37.49 5.10 -31.97
C GLY A 363 36.88 5.58 -33.28
N GLY A 364 36.89 6.88 -33.45
CA GLY A 364 36.77 7.55 -34.74
C GLY A 364 36.71 9.08 -34.58
N LYS A 365 37.86 9.72 -34.46
CA LYS A 365 38.05 11.18 -34.65
C LYS A 365 37.96 11.56 -36.12
N GLN A 366 37.49 12.76 -36.38
CA GLN A 366 37.88 13.81 -37.35
C GLN A 366 36.61 14.53 -37.83
N GLY A 367 36.47 15.81 -37.94
CA GLY A 367 37.35 16.92 -38.11
C GLY A 367 36.61 18.00 -38.86
N GLY A 368 36.77 19.25 -38.44
CA GLY A 368 36.84 20.37 -39.35
C GLY A 368 35.61 21.23 -39.63
N GLY A 369 35.62 22.47 -39.26
CA GLY A 369 35.37 23.56 -40.20
C GLY A 369 34.30 24.59 -39.85
N GLN A 370 34.72 25.66 -39.18
CA GLN A 370 34.61 27.09 -39.56
C GLN A 370 33.26 27.83 -39.61
N ARG A 371 33.15 28.81 -38.66
CA ARG A 371 32.92 30.28 -38.82
C ARG A 371 31.58 30.78 -39.41
N GLY A 372 31.00 31.72 -38.68
CA GLY A 372 30.09 32.74 -39.19
C GLY A 372 29.47 33.59 -38.05
N GLU A 373 30.06 34.77 -37.92
CA GLU A 373 29.68 35.87 -37.03
C GLU A 373 28.33 36.50 -37.38
N GLY A 374 27.68 37.18 -36.42
CA GLY A 374 26.65 38.16 -36.71
C GLY A 374 25.74 38.51 -35.52
N GLN A 375 26.16 39.44 -34.70
CA GLN A 375 25.31 40.34 -33.89
C GLN A 375 24.92 41.60 -34.69
N PRO A 376 24.12 42.57 -34.17
CA PRO A 376 23.09 42.67 -33.11
C PRO A 376 21.85 43.51 -33.53
N GLY A 377 20.91 43.73 -32.62
CA GLY A 377 19.87 44.76 -32.76
C GLY A 377 18.74 44.67 -31.75
N ALA A 378 18.74 45.42 -30.88
CA ALA A 378 18.14 46.34 -29.92
C ALA A 378 16.65 46.69 -30.17
N GLY A 379 15.93 46.95 -29.07
CA GLY A 379 14.63 47.69 -29.00
C GLY A 379 13.67 47.12 -27.98
N ALA A 380 13.67 47.49 -26.82
CA ALA A 380 12.98 48.50 -25.95
C ALA A 380 11.45 48.56 -26.13
N ALA A 381 10.67 48.31 -25.05
CA ALA A 381 9.84 49.21 -24.28
C ALA A 381 8.66 48.50 -23.59
N GLN A 382 8.60 48.63 -22.28
CA GLN A 382 7.37 48.61 -21.45
C GLN A 382 6.58 49.95 -21.63
N PRO A 383 5.43 50.24 -20.97
CA PRO A 383 4.74 49.63 -19.83
C PRO A 383 3.17 49.70 -19.91
N GLY A 384 2.47 49.19 -18.87
CA GLY A 384 1.10 49.60 -18.58
C GLY A 384 0.27 48.61 -17.79
N ALA A 385 0.28 48.73 -16.47
CA ALA A 385 -0.87 48.37 -15.61
C ALA A 385 -1.80 49.61 -15.55
N PRO A 386 -3.01 49.64 -14.90
CA PRO A 386 -3.66 48.71 -13.98
C PRO A 386 -5.21 48.56 -14.21
N ARG A 387 -5.82 47.53 -13.67
CA ARG A 387 -6.98 47.59 -12.73
C ARG A 387 -7.32 46.19 -12.24
#